data_1fa4a5e0c62c390c3f24695840af7533
#
_entry.id   1fa4a5e0c62c390c3f24695840af7533
#
_cell.length_a   1.000
_cell.length_b   1.000
_cell.length_c   1.000
_cell.angle_alpha   90.00
_cell.angle_beta   90.00
_cell.angle_gamma   90.00
#
_symmetry.space_group_name_H-M   'P 1'
#
loop_
_entity.id
_entity.type
_entity.pdbx_description
1 polymer ?
#
loop_
_entity_poly.entity_id
_entity_poly.type
_entity_poly.pdbx_seq_one_letter_code
_entity_poly.pdbx_strand_id
1 'polypeptide(L)' 'MAYREMTLEEKIQELNESLTNQPPDEEQIRKIECIREYYKKTGEAILINCPNSRNLSIAITALEESLHRAIKSIILKK' A
#
# COMPACT_ATOMS: atom_id res chain seq x y z
N MET A 1 -0.83 15.55 -6.65
CA MET A 1 0.48 14.96 -6.40
C MET A 1 1.15 14.61 -7.72
N ALA A 2 2.36 15.11 -7.93
CA ALA A 2 3.05 14.85 -9.17
C ALA A 2 3.55 13.41 -9.22
N TYR A 3 3.19 12.70 -10.26
CA TYR A 3 3.71 11.36 -10.50
C TYR A 3 5.07 11.46 -11.17
N ARG A 4 6.08 10.91 -10.53
CA ARG A 4 7.41 10.87 -11.10
C ARG A 4 7.64 9.53 -11.79
N GLU A 5 8.02 9.59 -13.04
CA GLU A 5 8.38 8.39 -13.79
C GLU A 5 9.75 7.90 -13.35
N MET A 6 9.83 6.63 -12.97
CA MET A 6 11.07 6.03 -12.50
C MET A 6 12.03 5.75 -13.66
N THR A 7 13.33 5.98 -13.43
CA THR A 7 14.35 5.59 -14.38
C THR A 7 14.47 4.05 -14.39
N LEU A 8 15.12 3.52 -15.43
CA LEU A 8 15.36 2.07 -15.51
C LEU A 8 16.19 1.58 -14.33
N GLU A 9 17.19 2.34 -13.92
CA GLU A 9 18.02 1.99 -12.77
C GLU A 9 17.21 1.92 -11.48
N GLU A 10 16.34 2.88 -11.27
CA GLU A 10 15.45 2.89 -10.11
C GLU A 10 14.51 1.69 -10.11
N LYS A 11 13.97 1.33 -11.27
CA LYS A 11 13.09 0.16 -11.41
C LYS A 11 13.83 -1.13 -11.11
N ILE A 12 15.05 -1.28 -11.59
CA ILE A 12 15.88 -2.45 -11.33
C ILE A 12 16.21 -2.53 -9.85
N GLN A 13 16.58 -1.44 -9.24
CA GLN A 13 16.88 -1.39 -7.82
C GLN A 13 15.67 -1.76 -6.98
N GLU A 14 14.51 -1.22 -7.31
CA GLU A 14 13.27 -1.55 -6.60
C GLU A 14 12.92 -3.03 -6.76
N LEU A 15 13.09 -3.58 -7.95
CA LEU A 15 12.86 -4.99 -8.20
C LEU A 15 13.82 -5.86 -7.38
N ASN A 16 15.09 -5.52 -7.36
CA ASN A 16 16.10 -6.26 -6.59
C ASN A 16 15.78 -6.23 -5.09
N GLU A 17 15.38 -5.08 -4.57
CA GLU A 17 14.97 -4.95 -3.17
C GLU A 17 13.76 -5.82 -2.87
N SER A 18 12.79 -5.87 -3.78
CA SER A 18 11.62 -6.72 -3.64
C SER A 18 11.97 -8.21 -3.66
N LEU A 19 12.91 -8.60 -4.49
CA LEU A 19 13.32 -9.99 -4.65
C LEU A 19 14.29 -10.46 -3.56
N THR A 20 15.07 -9.55 -3.01
CA THR A 20 16.08 -9.87 -1.99
C THR A 20 15.46 -10.10 -0.62
N ASN A 21 14.21 -10.00 -0.49
CA ASN A 21 13.37 -10.27 0.67
C ASN A 21 14.09 -10.55 1.97
N GLN A 22 14.38 -9.50 2.70
CA GLN A 22 14.61 -9.66 4.12
C GLN A 22 13.24 -9.71 4.79
N PRO A 23 12.97 -10.74 5.60
CA PRO A 23 11.71 -10.78 6.31
C PRO A 23 11.59 -9.54 7.20
N PRO A 24 10.40 -8.94 7.29
CA PRO A 24 10.20 -7.78 8.15
C PRO A 24 10.48 -8.16 9.61
N ASP A 25 11.08 -7.25 10.36
CA ASP A 25 11.29 -7.45 11.79
C ASP A 25 9.96 -7.29 12.56
N GLU A 26 9.97 -7.59 13.85
CA GLU A 26 8.77 -7.55 14.68
C GLU A 26 8.13 -6.16 14.72
N GLU A 27 8.94 -5.11 14.75
CA GLU A 27 8.44 -3.75 14.74
C GLU A 27 7.74 -3.41 13.44
N GLN A 28 8.32 -3.83 12.31
CA GLN A 28 7.71 -3.64 10.99
C GLN A 28 6.39 -4.39 10.88
N ILE A 29 6.35 -5.64 11.34
CA ILE A 29 5.13 -6.45 11.34
C ILE A 29 4.04 -5.75 12.13
N ARG A 30 4.36 -5.24 13.31
CA ARG A 30 3.40 -4.55 14.16
C ARG A 30 2.84 -3.30 13.48
N LYS A 31 3.70 -2.52 12.82
CA LYS A 31 3.28 -1.33 12.09
C LYS A 31 2.36 -1.70 10.92
N ILE A 32 2.71 -2.75 10.18
CA ILE A 32 1.90 -3.22 9.06
C ILE A 32 0.53 -3.68 9.53
N GLU A 33 0.46 -4.47 10.59
CA GLU A 33 -0.79 -4.94 11.15
C GLU A 33 -1.68 -3.79 11.63
N CYS A 34 -1.08 -2.78 12.24
CA CYS A 34 -1.79 -1.59 12.68
C CYS A 34 -2.42 -0.86 11.50
N ILE A 35 -1.66 -0.65 10.45
CA ILE A 35 -2.14 0.02 9.24
C ILE A 35 -3.24 -0.79 8.57
N ARG A 36 -3.06 -2.10 8.43
CA ARG A 36 -4.07 -2.98 7.83
C ARG A 36 -5.40 -2.92 8.59
N GLU A 37 -5.34 -2.86 9.90
CA GLU A 37 -6.55 -2.78 10.71
C GLU A 37 -7.34 -1.51 10.43
N TYR A 38 -6.67 -0.38 10.35
CA TYR A 38 -7.33 0.89 10.01
C TYR A 38 -7.85 0.91 8.58
N TYR A 39 -7.11 0.36 7.63
CA TYR A 39 -7.57 0.27 6.25
C TYR A 39 -8.77 -0.64 6.12
N LYS A 40 -8.80 -1.75 6.85
CA LYS A 40 -9.94 -2.65 6.88
C LYS A 40 -11.19 -1.94 7.36
N LYS A 41 -11.09 -1.21 8.46
CA LYS A 41 -12.21 -0.45 9.01
C LYS A 41 -12.68 0.63 8.04
N THR A 42 -11.75 1.33 7.42
CA THR A 42 -12.07 2.36 6.43
C THR A 42 -12.78 1.75 5.22
N GLY A 43 -12.27 0.64 4.71
CA GLY A 43 -12.89 -0.08 3.59
C GLY A 43 -14.30 -0.52 3.90
N GLU A 44 -14.52 -1.09 5.08
CA GLU A 44 -15.86 -1.50 5.52
C GLU A 44 -16.81 -0.30 5.59
N ALA A 45 -16.34 0.82 6.15
CA ALA A 45 -17.15 2.03 6.23
C ALA A 45 -17.54 2.55 4.84
N ILE A 46 -16.61 2.52 3.90
CA ILE A 46 -16.87 2.93 2.51
C ILE A 46 -17.92 2.02 1.89
N LEU A 47 -17.78 0.71 2.03
CA LEU A 47 -18.71 -0.25 1.44
C LEU A 47 -20.11 -0.15 2.04
N ILE A 48 -20.21 0.13 3.32
CA ILE A 48 -21.49 0.27 4.01
C ILE A 48 -22.21 1.57 3.62
N ASN A 49 -21.48 2.65 3.45
CA ASN A 49 -22.06 3.98 3.28
C ASN A 49 -22.18 4.45 1.84
N CYS A 50 -21.43 3.88 0.93
CA CYS A 50 -21.39 4.34 -0.46
C CYS A 50 -22.21 3.42 -1.36
N PRO A 51 -23.07 3.97 -2.23
CA PRO A 51 -23.82 3.15 -3.16
C PRO A 51 -22.91 2.54 -4.22
N ASN A 52 -23.31 1.38 -4.71
CA ASN A 52 -22.56 0.68 -5.75
C ASN A 52 -22.50 1.55 -7.01
N SER A 53 -21.29 1.93 -7.42
CA SER A 53 -21.06 2.84 -8.52
C SER A 53 -19.62 2.72 -9.01
N ARG A 54 -19.33 3.36 -10.14
CA ARG A 54 -17.96 3.46 -10.64
C ARG A 54 -17.07 4.18 -9.62
N ASN A 55 -17.58 5.22 -8.98
CA ASN A 55 -16.83 5.95 -7.98
C ASN A 55 -16.46 5.07 -6.79
N LEU A 56 -17.36 4.18 -6.37
CA LEU A 56 -17.06 3.23 -5.31
C LEU A 56 -15.90 2.30 -5.71
N SER A 57 -15.92 1.78 -6.92
CA SER A 57 -14.85 0.91 -7.42
C SER A 57 -13.51 1.63 -7.43
N ILE A 58 -13.50 2.89 -7.87
CA ILE A 58 -12.29 3.71 -7.88
C ILE A 58 -11.79 3.96 -6.44
N ALA A 59 -12.69 4.24 -5.52
CA ALA A 59 -12.35 4.49 -4.12
C ALA A 59 -11.70 3.25 -3.49
N ILE A 60 -12.25 2.07 -3.72
CA ILE A 60 -11.70 0.82 -3.18
C ILE A 60 -10.33 0.52 -3.81
N THR A 61 -10.18 0.70 -5.11
CA THR A 61 -8.89 0.50 -5.78
C THR A 61 -7.84 1.45 -5.24
N ALA A 62 -8.18 2.71 -5.05
CA ALA A 62 -7.26 3.71 -4.48
C ALA A 62 -6.86 3.36 -3.05
N LEU A 63 -7.80 2.84 -2.27
CA LEU A 63 -7.55 2.40 -0.90
C LEU A 63 -6.54 1.24 -0.88
N GLU A 64 -6.73 0.26 -1.75
CA GLU A 64 -5.83 -0.90 -1.86
C GLU A 64 -4.43 -0.46 -2.29
N GLU A 65 -4.33 0.42 -3.27
CA GLU A 65 -3.04 0.95 -3.72
C GLU A 65 -2.33 1.71 -2.62
N SER A 66 -3.07 2.52 -1.88
CA SER A 66 -2.53 3.28 -0.75
C SER A 66 -1.95 2.33 0.31
N LEU A 67 -2.68 1.26 0.62
CA LEU A 67 -2.21 0.26 1.59
C LEU A 67 -0.92 -0.42 1.12
N HIS A 68 -0.87 -0.85 -0.14
CA HIS A 68 0.31 -1.48 -0.70
C HIS A 68 1.53 -0.55 -0.65
N ARG A 69 1.33 0.71 -0.98
CA ARG A 69 2.40 1.72 -0.91
C ARG A 69 2.88 1.97 0.51
N ALA A 70 1.95 2.04 1.45
CA ALA A 70 2.29 2.23 2.86
C ALA A 70 3.11 1.06 3.40
N ILE A 71 2.71 -0.17 3.09
CA ILE A 71 3.44 -1.37 3.50
C ILE A 71 4.84 -1.36 2.89
N LYS A 72 4.94 -1.05 1.61
CA LYS A 72 6.22 -0.98 0.91
C LYS A 72 7.15 0.06 1.54
N SER A 73 6.61 1.20 1.93
CA SER A 73 7.36 2.24 2.63
C SER A 73 7.95 1.75 3.95
N ILE A 74 7.21 0.93 4.68
CA ILE A 74 7.69 0.36 5.94
C ILE A 74 8.80 -0.65 5.70
N ILE A 75 8.62 -1.54 4.73
CA ILE A 75 9.55 -2.62 4.44
C ILE A 75 10.85 -2.12 3.81
N LEU A 76 10.74 -1.23 2.83
CA LEU A 76 11.90 -0.78 2.05
C LEU A 76 12.70 0.34 2.71
N LYS A 77 12.15 1.02 3.69
CA LYS A 77 12.84 2.07 4.47
C LYS A 77 13.57 3.11 3.60
N LYS A 78 12.91 3.67 2.62
CA LYS A 78 13.49 4.76 1.83
C LYS A 78 12.94 6.09 2.23
#